data_93eca135b7bbc83d8d73195749682688
#
_entry.id   93eca135b7bbc83d8d73195749682688
#
_cell.length_a   1.000
_cell.length_b   1.000
_cell.length_c   1.000
_cell.angle_alpha   90.00
_cell.angle_beta   90.00
_cell.angle_gamma   90.00
#
_symmetry.space_group_name_H-M   'P 1'
#
loop_
_entity.id
_entity.type
_entity.pdbx_description
1 polymer ?
#
loop_
_entity_poly.entity_id
_entity_poly.type
_entity_poly.pdbx_seq_one_letter_code
_entity_poly.pdbx_strand_id
1 'polypeptide(L)'
;MASILQKLITPVFSGPPEPPRNKVTVVGVGQVGMACAISVLLRELADELALVDVMEDKLKGEMMDLQHGSLFLKTPTIVADKVDVLTYVTWKLSGLPKHRVIGSGTNLDSARFRFLMAEKLGIHASSFNGWILGEHGDTSVPVWSGTNVAGVNLQMLNPDIGTDCDEENWKETHKMVVDSAYEVIRLKGYTNWAIGLSVADLTESLMRNMNRIHPVSTMVQGMYGIDDQVYLSLPCVLNSGGVASVVNMTLTEDEVAQLQDSANTLWDIQKDLQDI
;
A
#
# COMPACT_ATOMS: atom_id res chain seq x y z
N MET A 1 -17.25 17.29 23.72
CA MET A 1 -16.77 17.46 22.32
C MET A 1 -15.74 16.39 22.03
N ALA A 2 -15.81 15.74 20.88
CA ALA A 2 -14.78 14.77 20.48
C ALA A 2 -13.43 15.48 20.27
N SER A 3 -12.32 14.85 20.72
CA SER A 3 -10.98 15.37 20.54
C SER A 3 -10.58 15.41 19.05
N ILE A 4 -9.55 16.20 18.71
CA ILE A 4 -9.00 16.21 17.34
C ILE A 4 -8.63 14.79 16.90
N LEU A 5 -8.02 14.01 17.79
CA LEU A 5 -7.68 12.61 17.54
C LEU A 5 -8.90 11.77 17.14
N GLN A 6 -10.00 11.86 17.90
CA GLN A 6 -11.23 11.11 17.60
C GLN A 6 -11.90 11.51 16.29
N LYS A 7 -11.69 12.75 15.81
CA LYS A 7 -12.21 13.22 14.52
C LYS A 7 -11.31 12.79 13.36
N LEU A 8 -10.00 12.74 13.59
CA LEU A 8 -8.99 12.46 12.57
C LEU A 8 -8.81 10.97 12.31
N ILE A 9 -8.94 10.11 13.35
CA ILE A 9 -8.57 8.69 13.30
C ILE A 9 -9.72 7.83 13.76
N THR A 10 -10.04 6.78 12.98
CA THR A 10 -10.97 5.71 13.38
C THR A 10 -10.17 4.48 13.81
N PRO A 11 -10.18 4.07 15.09
CA PRO A 11 -9.51 2.85 15.53
C PRO A 11 -10.12 1.61 14.87
N VAL A 12 -9.25 0.74 14.35
CA VAL A 12 -9.63 -0.57 13.76
C VAL A 12 -9.44 -1.69 14.79
N PHE A 13 -8.56 -1.47 15.75
CA PHE A 13 -8.22 -2.41 16.82
C PHE A 13 -7.97 -1.66 18.13
N SER A 14 -8.44 -2.23 19.27
CA SER A 14 -8.35 -1.62 20.61
C SER A 14 -7.49 -2.41 21.60
N GLY A 15 -6.81 -3.48 21.16
CA GLY A 15 -5.91 -4.28 22.01
C GLY A 15 -4.53 -3.63 22.16
N PRO A 16 -3.73 -4.07 23.15
CA PRO A 16 -2.32 -3.69 23.23
C PRO A 16 -1.56 -4.23 22.01
N PRO A 17 -0.61 -3.46 21.44
CA PRO A 17 0.23 -3.96 20.35
C PRO A 17 1.05 -5.16 20.83
N GLU A 18 1.10 -6.23 20.01
CA GLU A 18 1.99 -7.34 20.29
C GLU A 18 3.45 -6.89 20.14
N PRO A 19 4.38 -7.46 20.94
CA PRO A 19 5.79 -7.15 20.78
C PRO A 19 6.26 -7.55 19.38
N PRO A 20 7.12 -6.78 18.73
CA PRO A 20 7.64 -7.09 17.40
C PRO A 20 8.34 -8.44 17.44
N ARG A 21 8.00 -9.31 16.51
CA ARG A 21 8.73 -10.57 16.26
C ARG A 21 9.74 -10.27 15.17
N ASN A 22 11.03 -10.41 15.47
CA ASN A 22 12.11 -10.17 14.51
C ASN A 22 12.22 -11.28 13.44
N LYS A 23 11.12 -11.93 13.11
CA LYS A 23 11.03 -12.93 12.05
C LYS A 23 10.10 -12.44 10.95
N VAL A 24 10.64 -12.33 9.75
CA VAL A 24 9.89 -12.07 8.51
C VAL A 24 9.85 -13.34 7.68
N THR A 25 8.71 -13.64 7.14
CA THR A 25 8.48 -14.78 6.26
C THR A 25 8.04 -14.25 4.89
N VAL A 26 8.80 -14.56 3.78
CA VAL A 26 8.49 -14.15 2.37
C VAL A 26 8.02 -15.38 1.53
N VAL A 27 6.72 -15.60 1.06
CA VAL A 27 6.15 -16.74 0.28
C VAL A 27 6.09 -16.46 -1.24
N GLY A 28 6.84 -17.21 -2.08
CA GLY A 28 7.00 -17.03 -3.53
C GLY A 28 8.32 -16.38 -3.91
N VAL A 29 9.33 -17.17 -4.30
CA VAL A 29 10.65 -16.65 -4.73
C VAL A 29 10.66 -16.21 -6.21
N GLY A 30 9.57 -15.54 -6.61
CA GLY A 30 9.48 -14.82 -7.88
C GLY A 30 10.24 -13.49 -7.84
N GLN A 31 10.17 -12.74 -8.95
CA GLN A 31 10.87 -11.44 -9.09
C GLN A 31 10.48 -10.43 -8.00
N VAL A 32 9.19 -10.37 -7.64
CA VAL A 32 8.69 -9.46 -6.59
C VAL A 32 9.11 -9.96 -5.20
N GLY A 33 8.91 -11.24 -4.91
CA GLY A 33 9.29 -11.81 -3.61
C GLY A 33 10.77 -11.61 -3.29
N MET A 34 11.65 -11.87 -4.25
CA MET A 34 13.09 -11.65 -4.07
C MET A 34 13.44 -10.17 -3.91
N ALA A 35 12.73 -9.27 -4.61
CA ALA A 35 12.92 -7.83 -4.41
C ALA A 35 12.44 -7.37 -3.02
N CYS A 36 11.34 -7.91 -2.51
CA CYS A 36 10.91 -7.69 -1.13
C CYS A 36 11.94 -8.22 -0.13
N ALA A 37 12.39 -9.46 -0.34
CA ALA A 37 13.38 -10.13 0.48
C ALA A 37 14.66 -9.31 0.65
N ILE A 38 15.31 -8.95 -0.46
CA ILE A 38 16.56 -8.16 -0.41
C ILE A 38 16.34 -6.77 0.20
N SER A 39 15.17 -6.14 -0.05
CA SER A 39 14.84 -4.85 0.52
C SER A 39 14.66 -4.90 2.04
N VAL A 40 14.03 -5.96 2.56
CA VAL A 40 13.91 -6.23 4.01
C VAL A 40 15.27 -6.48 4.65
N LEU A 41 16.12 -7.26 3.99
CA LEU A 41 17.48 -7.55 4.45
C LEU A 41 18.36 -6.30 4.51
N LEU A 42 18.36 -5.48 3.46
CA LEU A 42 19.16 -4.25 3.40
C LEU A 42 18.71 -3.20 4.42
N ARG A 43 17.46 -3.22 4.85
CA ARG A 43 16.93 -2.35 5.92
C ARG A 43 17.10 -2.92 7.32
N GLU A 44 17.66 -4.12 7.47
CA GLU A 44 17.89 -4.77 8.77
C GLU A 44 16.58 -4.89 9.59
N LEU A 45 15.50 -5.33 8.96
CA LEU A 45 14.16 -5.37 9.57
C LEU A 45 13.85 -6.67 10.31
N ALA A 46 14.63 -7.72 10.10
CA ALA A 46 14.37 -9.03 10.68
C ALA A 46 15.66 -9.70 11.16
N ASP A 47 15.59 -10.42 12.28
CA ASP A 47 16.67 -11.27 12.78
C ASP A 47 16.66 -12.62 12.05
N GLU A 48 15.49 -13.03 11.59
CA GLU A 48 15.26 -14.22 10.78
C GLU A 48 14.31 -13.88 9.62
N LEU A 49 14.75 -14.20 8.43
CA LEU A 49 13.96 -14.06 7.20
C LEU A 49 13.84 -15.45 6.55
N ALA A 50 12.64 -16.08 6.50
CA ALA A 50 12.39 -17.44 6.01
C ALA A 50 11.83 -17.47 4.55
N LEU A 51 12.29 -18.27 3.55
CA LEU A 51 11.79 -18.47 2.18
C LEU A 51 10.84 -19.66 2.06
N VAL A 52 9.68 -19.52 1.38
CA VAL A 52 8.82 -20.65 0.96
C VAL A 52 8.41 -20.51 -0.50
N ASP A 53 8.47 -21.57 -1.27
CA ASP A 53 7.95 -21.66 -2.63
C ASP A 53 7.62 -23.14 -2.93
N VAL A 54 6.70 -23.35 -3.88
CA VAL A 54 6.40 -24.70 -4.38
C VAL A 54 7.48 -25.24 -5.33
N MET A 55 8.38 -24.36 -5.81
CA MET A 55 9.50 -24.70 -6.70
C MET A 55 10.77 -24.90 -5.90
N GLU A 56 10.98 -26.11 -5.36
CA GLU A 56 12.08 -26.44 -4.42
C GLU A 56 13.47 -26.07 -4.96
N ASP A 57 13.77 -26.38 -6.22
CA ASP A 57 15.09 -26.11 -6.81
C ASP A 57 15.35 -24.61 -6.93
N LYS A 58 14.34 -23.84 -7.34
CA LYS A 58 14.44 -22.38 -7.41
C LYS A 58 14.58 -21.79 -6.01
N LEU A 59 13.74 -22.21 -5.06
CA LEU A 59 13.81 -21.81 -3.66
C LEU A 59 15.22 -22.01 -3.09
N LYS A 60 15.79 -23.18 -3.33
CA LYS A 60 17.15 -23.51 -2.89
C LYS A 60 18.20 -22.63 -3.55
N GLY A 61 18.07 -22.36 -4.85
CA GLY A 61 18.97 -21.47 -5.60
C GLY A 61 18.95 -20.04 -5.05
N GLU A 62 17.76 -19.46 -4.90
CA GLU A 62 17.58 -18.09 -4.36
C GLU A 62 18.07 -17.98 -2.89
N MET A 63 17.81 -19.01 -2.07
CA MET A 63 18.30 -19.07 -0.70
C MET A 63 19.84 -19.10 -0.67
N MET A 64 20.47 -19.93 -1.50
CA MET A 64 21.93 -20.03 -1.59
C MET A 64 22.56 -18.71 -2.04
N ASP A 65 21.96 -18.06 -3.03
CA ASP A 65 22.45 -16.76 -3.55
C ASP A 65 22.45 -15.70 -2.44
N LEU A 66 21.36 -15.58 -1.68
CA LEU A 66 21.32 -14.69 -0.53
C LEU A 66 22.27 -15.10 0.61
N GLN A 67 22.45 -16.39 0.85
CA GLN A 67 23.40 -16.89 1.85
C GLN A 67 24.85 -16.56 1.46
N HIS A 68 25.21 -16.63 0.18
CA HIS A 68 26.51 -16.19 -0.31
C HIS A 68 26.71 -14.68 -0.12
N GLY A 69 25.62 -13.90 -0.14
CA GLY A 69 25.62 -12.48 0.20
C GLY A 69 25.66 -12.16 1.70
N SER A 70 25.66 -13.18 2.58
CA SER A 70 25.54 -12.99 4.04
C SER A 70 26.63 -12.13 4.68
N LEU A 71 27.82 -12.05 4.08
CA LEU A 71 28.90 -11.13 4.51
C LEU A 71 28.54 -9.64 4.37
N PHE A 72 27.56 -9.34 3.52
CA PHE A 72 27.05 -7.99 3.24
C PHE A 72 25.70 -7.72 3.87
N LEU A 73 25.10 -8.72 4.55
CA LEU A 73 23.77 -8.68 5.14
C LEU A 73 23.86 -9.08 6.63
N LYS A 74 22.96 -8.54 7.45
CA LYS A 74 22.95 -8.81 8.89
C LYS A 74 21.91 -9.85 9.32
N THR A 75 21.12 -10.41 8.38
CA THR A 75 19.98 -11.29 8.68
C THR A 75 19.91 -12.53 7.78
N PRO A 76 19.49 -13.69 8.28
CA PRO A 76 19.27 -14.92 7.50
C PRO A 76 17.81 -15.39 7.47
N THR A 77 17.31 -15.87 6.37
CA THR A 77 16.12 -16.72 6.02
C THR A 77 14.83 -16.03 5.47
N ILE A 78 14.04 -16.56 4.47
CA ILE A 78 13.07 -15.85 3.60
C ILE A 78 11.77 -16.57 3.13
N VAL A 79 10.58 -15.88 2.87
CA VAL A 79 9.31 -16.39 2.25
C VAL A 79 8.31 -15.33 1.72
N ALA A 80 7.56 -15.27 0.52
CA ALA A 80 6.63 -14.24 -0.04
C ALA A 80 5.22 -14.62 -0.56
N ASP A 81 4.22 -13.69 -0.74
CA ASP A 81 2.95 -13.82 -1.52
C ASP A 81 2.21 -12.50 -1.91
N LYS A 82 1.07 -12.48 -2.72
CA LYS A 82 0.42 -11.39 -3.52
C LYS A 82 -0.79 -10.64 -2.91
N VAL A 83 -1.29 -9.48 -3.53
CA VAL A 83 -2.05 -8.34 -2.97
C VAL A 83 -3.57 -8.27 -3.27
N ASP A 84 -4.35 -7.31 -2.79
CA ASP A 84 -5.76 -6.88 -2.85
C ASP A 84 -6.86 -7.98 -2.85
N VAL A 85 -7.35 -8.49 -3.98
CA VAL A 85 -8.31 -9.62 -4.00
C VAL A 85 -7.73 -10.78 -3.22
N LEU A 86 -6.43 -11.01 -3.35
CA LEU A 86 -5.70 -11.98 -2.54
C LEU A 86 -5.62 -11.56 -1.06
N THR A 87 -5.71 -10.28 -0.72
CA THR A 87 -5.81 -9.83 0.68
C THR A 87 -7.12 -10.29 1.30
N TYR A 88 -8.25 -10.13 0.59
CA TYR A 88 -9.53 -10.66 1.02
C TYR A 88 -9.50 -12.19 1.16
N VAL A 89 -9.00 -12.90 0.15
CA VAL A 89 -8.86 -14.38 0.18
C VAL A 89 -7.92 -14.81 1.32
N THR A 90 -6.78 -14.14 1.49
CA THR A 90 -5.85 -14.41 2.60
C THR A 90 -6.50 -14.21 3.95
N TRP A 91 -7.30 -13.15 4.11
CA TRP A 91 -8.07 -12.94 5.34
C TRP A 91 -9.06 -14.08 5.59
N LYS A 92 -9.85 -14.48 4.59
CA LYS A 92 -10.83 -15.57 4.70
C LYS A 92 -10.18 -16.91 5.06
N LEU A 93 -9.08 -17.27 4.40
CA LEU A 93 -8.43 -18.57 4.56
C LEU A 93 -7.48 -18.66 5.76
N SER A 94 -6.86 -17.55 6.17
CA SER A 94 -5.87 -17.57 7.26
C SER A 94 -6.46 -17.63 8.66
N GLY A 95 -7.72 -17.20 8.82
CA GLY A 95 -8.35 -17.02 10.14
C GLY A 95 -7.74 -15.88 10.97
N LEU A 96 -6.87 -15.06 10.38
CA LEU A 96 -6.29 -13.90 11.05
C LEU A 96 -7.33 -12.79 11.24
N PRO A 97 -7.23 -11.97 12.31
CA PRO A 97 -8.05 -10.79 12.45
C PRO A 97 -7.86 -9.83 11.27
N LYS A 98 -8.93 -9.19 10.79
CA LYS A 98 -8.91 -8.31 9.61
C LYS A 98 -7.86 -7.19 9.65
N HIS A 99 -7.51 -6.69 10.84
CA HIS A 99 -6.49 -5.65 11.01
C HIS A 99 -5.05 -6.17 10.89
N ARG A 100 -4.84 -7.49 10.83
CA ARG A 100 -3.54 -8.13 10.65
C ARG A 100 -3.31 -8.65 9.22
N VAL A 101 -4.30 -8.57 8.37
CA VAL A 101 -4.19 -8.89 6.94
C VAL A 101 -4.23 -7.57 6.19
N ILE A 102 -3.13 -7.22 5.55
CA ILE A 102 -2.86 -5.90 4.97
C ILE A 102 -2.32 -6.10 3.56
N GLY A 103 -2.99 -5.49 2.57
CA GLY A 103 -2.46 -5.42 1.22
C GLY A 103 -1.55 -4.19 1.06
N SER A 104 -0.53 -4.27 0.22
CA SER A 104 0.31 -3.11 -0.11
C SER A 104 -0.49 -1.97 -0.77
N GLY A 105 -1.63 -2.30 -1.36
CA GLY A 105 -2.61 -1.38 -1.90
C GLY A 105 -2.00 -0.28 -2.76
N THR A 106 -2.43 0.94 -2.54
CA THR A 106 -1.97 2.15 -3.25
C THR A 106 -0.74 2.83 -2.63
N ASN A 107 0.01 2.13 -1.76
CA ASN A 107 1.23 2.71 -1.16
C ASN A 107 2.27 3.06 -2.23
N LEU A 108 2.47 2.17 -3.21
CA LEU A 108 3.37 2.44 -4.34
C LEU A 108 2.79 3.50 -5.29
N ASP A 109 1.48 3.48 -5.55
CA ASP A 109 0.83 4.44 -6.45
C ASP A 109 0.88 5.86 -5.86
N SER A 110 0.70 5.99 -4.55
CA SER A 110 0.90 7.27 -3.84
C SER A 110 2.35 7.76 -3.92
N ALA A 111 3.32 6.86 -3.87
CA ALA A 111 4.73 7.22 -4.06
C ALA A 111 5.01 7.69 -5.51
N ARG A 112 4.45 7.02 -6.52
CA ARG A 112 4.52 7.43 -7.93
C ARG A 112 3.84 8.78 -8.14
N PHE A 113 2.66 8.96 -7.58
CA PHE A 113 1.91 10.23 -7.64
C PHE A 113 2.74 11.37 -7.08
N ARG A 114 3.32 11.19 -5.89
CA ARG A 114 4.18 12.20 -5.29
C ARG A 114 5.41 12.51 -6.14
N PHE A 115 6.01 11.50 -6.76
CA PHE A 115 7.14 11.68 -7.67
C PHE A 115 6.75 12.50 -8.90
N LEU A 116 5.69 12.11 -9.62
CA LEU A 116 5.26 12.76 -10.86
C LEU A 116 4.75 14.20 -10.63
N MET A 117 4.00 14.41 -9.52
CA MET A 117 3.55 15.75 -9.13
C MET A 117 4.74 16.66 -8.81
N ALA A 118 5.70 16.17 -8.06
CA ALA A 118 6.88 16.92 -7.69
C ALA A 118 7.78 17.24 -8.91
N GLU A 119 7.91 16.30 -9.86
CA GLU A 119 8.62 16.51 -11.12
C GLU A 119 7.97 17.64 -11.93
N LYS A 120 6.65 17.63 -12.10
CA LYS A 120 5.90 18.69 -12.80
C LYS A 120 5.98 20.06 -12.10
N LEU A 121 6.09 20.05 -10.74
CA LEU A 121 6.27 21.28 -9.94
C LEU A 121 7.74 21.73 -9.82
N GLY A 122 8.70 20.94 -10.28
CA GLY A 122 10.14 21.24 -10.15
C GLY A 122 10.66 21.19 -8.72
N ILE A 123 10.10 20.34 -7.85
CA ILE A 123 10.46 20.19 -6.42
C ILE A 123 10.86 18.74 -6.11
N HIS A 124 11.45 18.49 -4.94
CA HIS A 124 11.73 17.13 -4.50
C HIS A 124 10.46 16.41 -4.04
N ALA A 125 10.31 15.11 -4.35
CA ALA A 125 9.11 14.30 -4.06
C ALA A 125 8.70 14.30 -2.57
N SER A 126 9.66 14.41 -1.64
CA SER A 126 9.36 14.50 -0.20
C SER A 126 8.71 15.82 0.22
N SER A 127 8.73 16.84 -0.63
CA SER A 127 8.13 18.15 -0.37
C SER A 127 6.67 18.24 -0.84
N PHE A 128 6.21 17.26 -1.61
CA PHE A 128 4.82 17.15 -2.04
C PHE A 128 4.07 16.16 -1.16
N ASN A 129 2.86 16.51 -0.75
CA ASN A 129 1.94 15.65 -0.03
C ASN A 129 0.71 15.38 -0.88
N GLY A 130 0.37 14.11 -1.08
CA GLY A 130 -0.79 13.66 -1.83
C GLY A 130 -0.95 12.14 -1.69
N TRP A 131 -2.17 11.65 -1.87
CA TRP A 131 -2.58 10.28 -1.66
C TRP A 131 -3.35 9.76 -2.86
N ILE A 132 -3.12 8.50 -3.20
CA ILE A 132 -4.00 7.69 -4.03
C ILE A 132 -4.73 6.72 -3.10
N LEU A 133 -6.05 6.64 -3.21
CA LEU A 133 -6.92 5.74 -2.46
C LEU A 133 -7.60 4.75 -3.40
N GLY A 134 -8.42 3.86 -2.84
CA GLY A 134 -9.22 2.95 -3.64
C GLY A 134 -8.49 1.67 -4.03
N GLU A 135 -8.85 1.12 -5.17
CA GLU A 135 -8.23 -0.05 -5.78
C GLU A 135 -6.78 0.25 -6.20
N HIS A 136 -5.90 -0.76 -6.09
CA HIS A 136 -4.63 -0.73 -6.82
C HIS A 136 -4.87 -1.12 -8.28
N GLY A 137 -5.29 -0.17 -9.11
CA GLY A 137 -5.67 -0.39 -10.50
C GLY A 137 -6.27 0.85 -11.16
N ASP A 138 -7.06 0.60 -12.20
CA ASP A 138 -7.61 1.64 -13.07
C ASP A 138 -8.64 2.55 -12.37
N THR A 139 -9.30 2.05 -11.30
CA THR A 139 -10.29 2.79 -10.50
C THR A 139 -9.69 3.45 -9.26
N SER A 140 -8.35 3.60 -9.21
CA SER A 140 -7.67 4.30 -8.11
C SER A 140 -8.06 5.79 -8.06
N VAL A 141 -8.14 6.36 -6.84
CA VAL A 141 -8.70 7.68 -6.59
C VAL A 141 -7.62 8.65 -6.10
N PRO A 142 -7.17 9.61 -6.90
CA PRO A 142 -6.28 10.68 -6.45
C PRO A 142 -7.06 11.67 -5.58
N VAL A 143 -6.57 11.93 -4.37
CA VAL A 143 -7.19 12.88 -3.44
C VAL A 143 -6.67 14.29 -3.74
N TRP A 144 -7.24 14.94 -4.76
CA TRP A 144 -6.85 16.29 -5.17
C TRP A 144 -7.10 17.31 -4.08
N SER A 145 -8.20 17.17 -3.33
CA SER A 145 -8.57 18.02 -2.20
C SER A 145 -7.53 18.03 -1.08
N GLY A 146 -6.75 16.93 -0.95
CA GLY A 146 -5.70 16.76 0.04
C GLY A 146 -4.29 17.11 -0.44
N THR A 147 -4.10 17.44 -1.73
CA THR A 147 -2.76 17.75 -2.28
C THR A 147 -2.22 19.06 -1.75
N ASN A 148 -0.97 19.05 -1.28
CA ASN A 148 -0.34 20.28 -0.79
C ASN A 148 1.19 20.25 -0.89
N VAL A 149 1.79 21.46 -0.91
CA VAL A 149 3.22 21.71 -0.79
C VAL A 149 3.43 22.70 0.37
N ALA A 150 4.17 22.29 1.39
CA ALA A 150 4.42 23.10 2.59
C ALA A 150 3.13 23.63 3.26
N GLY A 151 2.03 22.87 3.18
CA GLY A 151 0.72 23.26 3.72
C GLY A 151 -0.13 24.12 2.79
N VAL A 152 0.40 24.57 1.65
CA VAL A 152 -0.37 25.26 0.62
C VAL A 152 -1.15 24.23 -0.18
N ASN A 153 -2.48 24.23 -0.05
CA ASN A 153 -3.36 23.31 -0.77
C ASN A 153 -3.46 23.73 -2.24
N LEU A 154 -3.22 22.77 -3.17
CA LEU A 154 -3.20 23.05 -4.61
C LEU A 154 -4.59 23.31 -5.16
N GLN A 155 -5.65 22.66 -4.63
CA GLN A 155 -7.02 22.91 -5.07
C GLN A 155 -7.48 24.33 -4.72
N MET A 156 -6.93 24.94 -3.66
CA MET A 156 -7.21 26.37 -3.38
C MET A 156 -6.55 27.32 -4.39
N LEU A 157 -5.46 26.91 -5.05
CA LEU A 157 -4.78 27.67 -6.09
C LEU A 157 -5.40 27.42 -7.47
N ASN A 158 -5.78 26.17 -7.74
CA ASN A 158 -6.47 25.77 -8.97
C ASN A 158 -7.68 24.91 -8.57
N PRO A 159 -8.90 25.52 -8.44
CA PRO A 159 -10.12 24.81 -8.05
C PRO A 159 -10.50 23.66 -8.98
N ASP A 160 -10.11 23.73 -10.25
CA ASP A 160 -10.41 22.73 -11.27
C ASP A 160 -9.38 21.60 -11.34
N ILE A 161 -8.36 21.60 -10.45
CA ILE A 161 -7.29 20.61 -10.45
C ILE A 161 -7.83 19.18 -10.49
N GLY A 162 -7.37 18.40 -11.46
CA GLY A 162 -7.76 17.00 -11.64
C GLY A 162 -9.10 16.79 -12.35
N THR A 163 -9.81 17.86 -12.73
CA THR A 163 -11.06 17.79 -13.54
C THR A 163 -10.77 17.91 -15.03
N ASP A 164 -11.80 17.74 -15.85
CA ASP A 164 -11.71 17.93 -17.31
C ASP A 164 -11.65 19.42 -17.71
N CYS A 165 -11.95 20.34 -16.78
CA CYS A 165 -11.87 21.79 -16.97
C CYS A 165 -10.50 22.37 -16.61
N ASP A 166 -9.60 21.56 -16.08
CA ASP A 166 -8.27 21.96 -15.62
C ASP A 166 -7.33 22.29 -16.81
N GLU A 167 -7.09 23.56 -17.06
CA GLU A 167 -6.22 24.03 -18.16
C GLU A 167 -4.75 23.57 -18.02
N GLU A 168 -4.29 23.28 -16.79
CA GLU A 168 -2.94 22.75 -16.52
C GLU A 168 -2.83 21.24 -16.69
N ASN A 169 -3.98 20.56 -16.92
CA ASN A 169 -4.07 19.13 -17.17
C ASN A 169 -3.38 18.27 -16.10
N TRP A 170 -3.64 18.53 -14.82
CA TRP A 170 -3.10 17.73 -13.71
C TRP A 170 -3.67 16.31 -13.67
N LYS A 171 -4.88 16.10 -14.21
CA LYS A 171 -5.50 14.79 -14.36
C LYS A 171 -4.60 13.79 -15.10
N GLU A 172 -3.82 14.25 -16.08
CA GLU A 172 -2.87 13.40 -16.81
C GLU A 172 -1.78 12.83 -15.88
N THR A 173 -1.41 13.55 -14.82
CA THR A 173 -0.44 13.04 -13.84
C THR A 173 -0.97 11.79 -13.11
N HIS A 174 -2.27 11.74 -12.77
CA HIS A 174 -2.86 10.51 -12.22
C HIS A 174 -2.87 9.38 -13.26
N LYS A 175 -3.26 9.68 -14.49
CA LYS A 175 -3.21 8.69 -15.57
C LYS A 175 -1.80 8.12 -15.76
N MET A 176 -0.76 8.96 -15.68
CA MET A 176 0.63 8.51 -15.72
C MET A 176 1.00 7.59 -14.54
N VAL A 177 0.38 7.73 -13.36
CA VAL A 177 0.57 6.79 -12.24
C VAL A 177 0.09 5.40 -12.63
N VAL A 178 -1.13 5.29 -13.18
CA VAL A 178 -1.72 4.03 -13.63
C VAL A 178 -0.89 3.44 -14.78
N ASP A 179 -0.62 4.22 -15.81
CA ASP A 179 0.10 3.79 -17.01
C ASP A 179 1.55 3.38 -16.72
N SER A 180 2.19 3.96 -15.70
CA SER A 180 3.60 3.68 -15.37
C SER A 180 3.87 2.21 -15.04
N ALA A 181 2.92 1.51 -14.44
CA ALA A 181 3.06 0.08 -14.15
C ALA A 181 3.06 -0.74 -15.44
N TYR A 182 2.13 -0.44 -16.35
CA TYR A 182 2.02 -1.10 -17.66
C TYR A 182 3.25 -0.82 -18.52
N GLU A 183 3.76 0.41 -18.51
CA GLU A 183 4.96 0.79 -19.27
C GLU A 183 6.22 0.07 -18.76
N VAL A 184 6.43 -0.04 -17.46
CA VAL A 184 7.54 -0.82 -16.88
C VAL A 184 7.43 -2.29 -17.28
N ILE A 185 6.22 -2.89 -17.22
CA ILE A 185 6.00 -4.28 -17.64
C ILE A 185 6.25 -4.44 -19.14
N ARG A 186 5.80 -3.50 -19.97
CA ARG A 186 6.02 -3.51 -21.42
C ARG A 186 7.50 -3.48 -21.78
N LEU A 187 8.30 -2.65 -21.09
CA LEU A 187 9.71 -2.45 -21.38
C LEU A 187 10.62 -3.53 -20.77
N LYS A 188 10.29 -4.03 -19.59
CA LYS A 188 11.15 -4.92 -18.79
C LYS A 188 10.61 -6.35 -18.71
N GLY A 189 9.32 -6.58 -19.04
CA GLY A 189 8.63 -7.86 -18.90
C GLY A 189 8.00 -8.10 -17.52
N TYR A 190 8.37 -7.34 -16.51
CA TYR A 190 7.86 -7.41 -15.14
C TYR A 190 8.14 -6.12 -14.36
N THR A 191 7.58 -5.98 -13.14
CA THR A 191 7.95 -4.97 -12.15
C THR A 191 8.38 -5.65 -10.85
N ASN A 192 9.34 -5.11 -10.12
CA ASN A 192 9.81 -5.70 -8.87
C ASN A 192 10.46 -4.71 -7.88
N TRP A 193 11.37 -3.83 -8.33
CA TRP A 193 12.17 -3.03 -7.39
C TRP A 193 11.34 -2.06 -6.57
N ALA A 194 10.45 -1.30 -7.21
CA ALA A 194 9.62 -0.31 -6.53
C ALA A 194 8.64 -0.96 -5.55
N ILE A 195 8.02 -2.08 -5.94
CA ILE A 195 7.13 -2.83 -5.02
C ILE A 195 7.93 -3.45 -3.87
N GLY A 196 9.13 -3.98 -4.12
CA GLY A 196 9.99 -4.49 -3.06
C GLY A 196 10.34 -3.43 -2.02
N LEU A 197 10.70 -2.21 -2.46
CA LEU A 197 10.96 -1.08 -1.57
C LEU A 197 9.70 -0.63 -0.81
N SER A 198 8.54 -0.61 -1.47
CA SER A 198 7.25 -0.28 -0.86
C SER A 198 6.88 -1.27 0.25
N VAL A 199 6.99 -2.57 -0.02
CA VAL A 199 6.73 -3.62 0.98
C VAL A 199 7.70 -3.54 2.15
N ALA A 200 8.98 -3.28 1.90
CA ALA A 200 9.96 -3.11 2.97
C ALA A 200 9.65 -1.88 3.85
N ASP A 201 9.12 -0.78 3.28
CA ASP A 201 8.70 0.40 4.03
C ASP A 201 7.50 0.12 4.95
N LEU A 202 6.52 -0.65 4.46
CA LEU A 202 5.39 -1.15 5.27
C LEU A 202 5.88 -2.09 6.37
N THR A 203 6.74 -3.05 6.03
CA THR A 203 7.32 -4.01 6.97
C THR A 203 8.11 -3.29 8.07
N GLU A 204 8.88 -2.26 7.73
CA GLU A 204 9.59 -1.43 8.70
C GLU A 204 8.65 -0.79 9.70
N SER A 205 7.53 -0.22 9.25
CA SER A 205 6.54 0.41 10.11
C SER A 205 5.92 -0.57 11.11
N LEU A 206 5.67 -1.80 10.67
CA LEU A 206 5.14 -2.88 11.51
C LEU A 206 6.21 -3.39 12.50
N MET A 207 7.38 -3.79 12.00
CA MET A 207 8.43 -4.43 12.81
C MET A 207 9.03 -3.48 13.85
N ARG A 208 9.16 -2.19 13.53
CA ARG A 208 9.69 -1.16 14.42
C ARG A 208 8.62 -0.42 15.21
N ASN A 209 7.36 -0.83 15.14
CA ASN A 209 6.22 -0.22 15.86
C ASN A 209 6.12 1.30 15.67
N MET A 210 6.21 1.77 14.41
CA MET A 210 6.47 3.20 14.14
C MET A 210 5.23 4.08 14.16
N ASN A 211 4.01 3.52 14.13
CA ASN A 211 2.75 4.27 14.01
C ASN A 211 2.74 5.22 12.78
N ARG A 212 3.35 4.83 11.67
CA ARG A 212 3.37 5.61 10.43
C ARG A 212 2.08 5.42 9.65
N ILE A 213 1.71 6.45 8.89
CA ILE A 213 0.51 6.41 8.02
C ILE A 213 0.92 5.96 6.63
N HIS A 214 0.22 4.92 6.13
CA HIS A 214 0.38 4.37 4.79
C HIS A 214 -0.97 4.13 4.13
N PRO A 215 -1.14 4.38 2.82
CA PRO A 215 -2.34 4.04 2.08
C PRO A 215 -2.29 2.55 1.69
N VAL A 216 -2.85 1.73 2.55
CA VAL A 216 -2.83 0.27 2.44
C VAL A 216 -4.23 -0.31 2.32
N SER A 217 -4.32 -1.47 1.65
CA SER A 217 -5.58 -2.19 1.50
C SER A 217 -5.99 -2.82 2.83
N THR A 218 -7.15 -2.42 3.32
CA THR A 218 -7.76 -2.87 4.58
C THR A 218 -9.26 -3.05 4.41
N MET A 219 -9.93 -3.71 5.36
CA MET A 219 -11.38 -3.84 5.37
C MET A 219 -12.05 -2.48 5.60
N VAL A 220 -12.83 -2.00 4.63
CA VAL A 220 -13.43 -0.65 4.64
C VAL A 220 -14.94 -0.63 4.87
N GLN A 221 -15.56 -1.78 5.14
CA GLN A 221 -17.00 -1.85 5.41
C GLN A 221 -17.43 -0.85 6.49
N GLY A 222 -18.45 -0.05 6.20
CA GLY A 222 -18.98 1.00 7.06
C GLY A 222 -18.26 2.34 6.96
N MET A 223 -17.27 2.49 6.07
CA MET A 223 -16.52 3.74 5.82
C MET A 223 -16.97 4.36 4.51
N TYR A 224 -17.08 5.68 4.43
CA TYR A 224 -17.43 6.45 3.22
C TYR A 224 -18.69 5.96 2.48
N GLY A 225 -19.64 5.36 3.20
CA GLY A 225 -20.88 4.79 2.63
C GLY A 225 -20.69 3.46 1.89
N ILE A 226 -19.59 2.76 2.12
CA ILE A 226 -19.33 1.41 1.59
C ILE A 226 -19.89 0.38 2.55
N ASP A 227 -20.95 -0.33 2.15
CA ASP A 227 -21.64 -1.31 3.00
C ASP A 227 -21.08 -2.73 2.85
N ASP A 228 -20.41 -3.03 1.73
CA ASP A 228 -19.89 -4.33 1.40
C ASP A 228 -18.55 -4.66 2.09
N GLN A 229 -18.27 -5.96 2.26
CA GLN A 229 -17.00 -6.45 2.82
C GLN A 229 -15.90 -6.41 1.78
N VAL A 230 -15.35 -5.24 1.53
CA VAL A 230 -14.30 -5.00 0.53
C VAL A 230 -12.99 -4.61 1.21
N TYR A 231 -11.88 -5.11 0.67
CA TYR A 231 -10.54 -4.61 0.97
C TYR A 231 -10.16 -3.55 -0.05
N LEU A 232 -9.85 -2.36 0.44
CA LEU A 232 -9.62 -1.15 -0.35
C LEU A 232 -8.59 -0.27 0.35
N SER A 233 -7.82 0.53 -0.40
CA SER A 233 -6.76 1.33 0.19
C SER A 233 -7.27 2.62 0.79
N LEU A 234 -6.99 2.79 2.09
CA LEU A 234 -7.18 4.01 2.87
C LEU A 234 -5.92 4.34 3.66
N PRO A 235 -5.70 5.60 4.07
CA PRO A 235 -4.57 5.96 4.93
C PRO A 235 -4.73 5.34 6.32
N CYS A 236 -3.86 4.39 6.64
CA CYS A 236 -3.90 3.60 7.86
C CYS A 236 -2.66 3.84 8.71
N VAL A 237 -2.84 3.93 10.02
CA VAL A 237 -1.75 3.91 10.98
C VAL A 237 -1.29 2.47 11.16
N LEU A 238 -0.03 2.19 10.82
CA LEU A 238 0.58 0.87 10.95
C LEU A 238 1.52 0.81 12.16
N ASN A 239 1.37 -0.25 12.95
CA ASN A 239 2.27 -0.58 14.06
C ASN A 239 2.41 -2.10 14.21
N SER A 240 3.09 -2.58 15.27
CA SER A 240 3.32 -4.00 15.51
C SER A 240 2.03 -4.85 15.67
N GLY A 241 0.88 -4.23 15.92
CA GLY A 241 -0.42 -4.90 15.94
C GLY A 241 -1.08 -5.05 14.56
N GLY A 242 -0.52 -4.43 13.53
CA GLY A 242 -1.12 -4.34 12.18
C GLY A 242 -1.70 -2.95 11.91
N VAL A 243 -2.89 -2.88 11.30
CA VAL A 243 -3.66 -1.63 11.14
C VAL A 243 -4.27 -1.24 12.50
N ALA A 244 -3.69 -0.22 13.12
CA ALA A 244 -4.17 0.29 14.41
C ALA A 244 -5.42 1.19 14.25
N SER A 245 -5.45 2.00 13.18
CA SER A 245 -6.56 2.91 12.89
C SER A 245 -6.53 3.38 11.43
N VAL A 246 -7.67 3.83 10.94
CA VAL A 246 -7.81 4.51 9.64
C VAL A 246 -7.92 6.03 9.90
N VAL A 247 -7.29 6.82 9.04
CA VAL A 247 -7.39 8.28 9.08
C VAL A 247 -8.69 8.70 8.38
N ASN A 248 -9.55 9.41 9.08
CA ASN A 248 -10.78 9.97 8.51
C ASN A 248 -10.43 11.21 7.68
N MET A 249 -10.20 11.01 6.39
CA MET A 249 -9.96 12.12 5.46
C MET A 249 -11.26 12.85 5.15
N THR A 250 -11.19 14.17 5.02
CA THR A 250 -12.26 14.95 4.43
C THR A 250 -12.11 14.89 2.92
N LEU A 251 -12.98 14.13 2.27
CA LEU A 251 -13.02 13.97 0.81
C LEU A 251 -14.15 14.86 0.24
N THR A 252 -14.01 15.27 -1.02
CA THR A 252 -15.11 15.91 -1.76
C THR A 252 -16.19 14.86 -2.11
N GLU A 253 -17.38 15.31 -2.50
CA GLU A 253 -18.46 14.41 -2.93
C GLU A 253 -18.03 13.54 -4.12
N ASP A 254 -17.29 14.12 -5.07
CA ASP A 254 -16.77 13.42 -6.25
C ASP A 254 -15.71 12.36 -5.87
N GLU A 255 -14.81 12.69 -4.94
CA GLU A 255 -13.80 11.74 -4.43
C GLU A 255 -14.46 10.58 -3.68
N VAL A 256 -15.51 10.85 -2.90
CA VAL A 256 -16.31 9.80 -2.24
C VAL A 256 -17.02 8.92 -3.27
N ALA A 257 -17.65 9.51 -4.29
CA ALA A 257 -18.30 8.76 -5.35
C ALA A 257 -17.31 7.85 -6.10
N GLN A 258 -16.14 8.36 -6.46
CA GLN A 258 -15.07 7.55 -7.10
C GLN A 258 -14.60 6.42 -6.17
N LEU A 259 -14.49 6.65 -4.86
CA LEU A 259 -14.09 5.63 -3.90
C LEU A 259 -15.15 4.53 -3.77
N GLN A 260 -16.43 4.88 -3.81
CA GLN A 260 -17.55 3.93 -3.83
C GLN A 260 -17.57 3.11 -5.12
N ASP A 261 -17.32 3.73 -6.28
CA ASP A 261 -17.22 3.03 -7.57
C ASP A 261 -16.04 2.05 -7.59
N SER A 262 -14.91 2.45 -7.02
CA SER A 262 -13.75 1.57 -6.81
C SER A 262 -14.10 0.37 -5.91
N ALA A 263 -14.86 0.60 -4.84
CA ALA A 263 -15.35 -0.47 -3.96
C ALA A 263 -16.31 -1.43 -4.67
N ASN A 264 -17.24 -0.90 -5.46
CA ASN A 264 -18.19 -1.70 -6.24
C ASN A 264 -17.47 -2.59 -7.26
N THR A 265 -16.46 -2.06 -7.95
CA THR A 265 -15.64 -2.81 -8.90
C THR A 265 -14.95 -4.01 -8.23
N LEU A 266 -14.37 -3.80 -7.04
CA LEU A 266 -13.75 -4.88 -6.28
C LEU A 266 -14.78 -5.87 -5.72
N TRP A 267 -15.94 -5.38 -5.27
CA TRP A 267 -17.01 -6.22 -4.78
C TRP A 267 -17.55 -7.16 -5.86
N ASP A 268 -17.72 -6.66 -7.08
CA ASP A 268 -18.17 -7.48 -8.21
C ASP A 268 -17.24 -8.69 -8.48
N ILE A 269 -15.95 -8.56 -8.14
CA ILE A 269 -14.98 -9.66 -8.23
C ILE A 269 -15.02 -10.54 -6.96
N GLN A 270 -15.20 -9.92 -5.78
CA GLN A 270 -15.10 -10.62 -4.49
C GLN A 270 -16.38 -11.36 -4.08
N LYS A 271 -17.56 -10.90 -4.51
CA LYS A 271 -18.85 -11.50 -4.13
C LYS A 271 -18.97 -12.99 -4.47
N ASP A 272 -18.34 -13.41 -5.57
CA ASP A 272 -18.33 -14.82 -6.01
C ASP A 272 -17.34 -15.68 -5.20
N LEU A 273 -16.51 -15.03 -4.35
CA LEU A 273 -15.53 -15.68 -3.48
C LEU A 273 -15.99 -15.77 -2.02
N GLN A 274 -17.27 -15.46 -1.71
CA GLN A 274 -17.77 -15.46 -0.33
C GLN A 274 -17.87 -16.85 0.30
N ASP A 275 -18.02 -17.88 -0.53
CA ASP A 275 -18.20 -19.28 -0.11
C ASP A 275 -16.87 -20.03 0.04
N ILE A 276 -15.74 -19.33 -0.02
CA ILE A 276 -14.40 -19.84 0.27
C ILE A 276 -14.11 -19.66 1.77
#